data_27ed8c63e6d6993df47d1091d85ad361
#
_entry.id   27ed8c63e6d6993df47d1091d85ad361
#
_cell.length_a   1.000
_cell.length_b   1.000
_cell.length_c   1.000
_cell.angle_alpha   90.00
_cell.angle_beta   90.00
_cell.angle_gamma   90.00
#
_symmetry.space_group_name_H-M   'P 1'
#
loop_
_entity.id
_entity.type
_entity.pdbx_description
1 polymer ?
#
loop_
_entity_poly.entity_id
_entity_poly.type
_entity_poly.pdbx_seq_one_letter_code
_entity_poly.pdbx_strand_id
1 'polypeptide(L)'
;MLIKVTVENFKSFSEPTEMTMISSTKIQKGTDHRVKIKSTNILKYAVIYGANAAGKSNLIDFFWFLKSTLNDTIPMVATKWFCKCKEENINKNSSFEIQFTIGDKFYAYGFTALLNQRRITSEWLYELYQNGNAKCLFERNEEEKFPHLGEDVKLNKIDEAKFKTYADDFDGNESILFLTEMNRNKKYSEDSKLVFFKEVYSWLSQNIIIVKPNTSFDNFQYYNDETSLELINKLIKTFDTGIDKVRVEKTDFEEFRKALPAKVFDLVMKDIRNKMAHKSLYSSARMTMRTDKSFFTVTLDDDEPIVSTLKLYHGKSFYDFNFDEESDGTRRIFDLLDMLLNKNDDIIYVVDELERSLHPKLTEHFLELFMNFHKGHKTQLLFTTHEASIMEQKLFRRDEIW
;
A
#
# COMPACT_ATOMS: atom_id res chain seq x y z
N MET A 1 -9.84 3.60 -6.41
CA MET A 1 -8.73 4.21 -7.19
C MET A 1 -8.30 5.53 -6.56
N LEU A 2 -7.01 5.84 -6.57
CA LEU A 2 -6.44 7.14 -6.18
C LEU A 2 -6.77 8.19 -7.24
N ILE A 3 -7.13 9.41 -6.80
CA ILE A 3 -7.44 10.54 -7.67
C ILE A 3 -6.43 11.67 -7.48
N LYS A 4 -6.16 12.04 -6.23
CA LYS A 4 -5.29 13.16 -5.91
C LYS A 4 -4.68 12.99 -4.52
N VAL A 5 -3.47 13.47 -4.35
CA VAL A 5 -2.85 13.68 -3.04
C VAL A 5 -2.40 15.13 -2.90
N THR A 6 -2.54 15.68 -1.71
CA THR A 6 -2.04 17.01 -1.36
C THR A 6 -1.23 16.89 -0.07
N VAL A 7 -0.04 17.46 -0.07
CA VAL A 7 0.91 17.40 1.06
C VAL A 7 1.51 18.78 1.29
N GLU A 8 1.55 19.22 2.53
CA GLU A 8 2.13 20.50 2.94
C GLU A 8 2.93 20.36 4.24
N ASN A 9 3.96 21.15 4.39
CA ASN A 9 4.87 21.16 5.53
C ASN A 9 5.36 19.76 5.92
N PHE A 10 5.77 18.97 4.94
CA PHE A 10 6.23 17.61 5.14
C PHE A 10 7.49 17.34 4.32
N LYS A 11 8.61 17.01 5.00
CA LYS A 11 9.91 16.74 4.37
C LYS A 11 10.35 17.84 3.40
N SER A 12 10.32 17.60 2.06
CA SER A 12 10.67 18.59 1.04
C SER A 12 9.49 19.47 0.59
N PHE A 13 8.28 19.16 1.00
CA PHE A 13 7.07 19.88 0.62
C PHE A 13 6.79 21.04 1.60
N SER A 14 7.25 22.25 1.28
CA SER A 14 7.05 23.42 2.14
C SER A 14 5.66 24.04 2.00
N GLU A 15 5.18 24.08 0.78
CA GLU A 15 3.87 24.63 0.41
C GLU A 15 2.95 23.50 -0.06
N PRO A 16 1.63 23.73 -0.15
CA PRO A 16 0.71 22.71 -0.66
C PRO A 16 1.14 22.20 -2.03
N THR A 17 1.50 20.94 -2.09
CA THR A 17 1.95 20.26 -3.31
C THR A 17 0.96 19.18 -3.67
N GLU A 18 0.44 19.22 -4.89
CA GLU A 18 -0.58 18.32 -5.38
C GLU A 18 -0.02 17.38 -6.45
N MET A 19 -0.41 16.11 -6.39
CA MET A 19 -0.28 15.15 -7.49
C MET A 19 -1.66 14.62 -7.84
N THR A 20 -2.05 14.67 -9.12
CA THR A 20 -3.35 14.23 -9.58
C THR A 20 -3.27 13.05 -10.56
N MET A 21 -4.15 12.09 -10.42
CA MET A 21 -4.36 10.98 -11.34
C MET A 21 -5.51 11.26 -12.32
N ILE A 22 -6.00 12.48 -12.41
CA ILE A 22 -7.04 12.85 -13.39
C ILE A 22 -6.40 12.98 -14.75
N SER A 23 -6.90 12.22 -15.72
CA SER A 23 -6.39 12.23 -17.09
C SER A 23 -6.67 13.56 -17.79
N SER A 24 -5.69 14.10 -18.47
CA SER A 24 -5.84 15.29 -19.34
C SER A 24 -6.79 14.98 -20.49
N THR A 25 -7.75 15.87 -20.73
CA THR A 25 -8.66 15.79 -21.87
C THR A 25 -7.99 16.05 -23.20
N LYS A 26 -6.81 16.68 -23.19
CA LYS A 26 -6.03 17.03 -24.38
C LYS A 26 -5.25 15.84 -24.96
N ILE A 27 -5.03 14.78 -24.18
CA ILE A 27 -4.25 13.60 -24.58
C ILE A 27 -5.19 12.47 -24.92
N GLN A 28 -5.26 12.11 -26.21
CA GLN A 28 -6.17 11.08 -26.72
C GLN A 28 -5.56 9.66 -26.81
N LYS A 29 -4.22 9.55 -26.80
CA LYS A 29 -3.50 8.25 -26.86
C LYS A 29 -3.56 7.54 -25.51
N GLY A 30 -3.35 6.21 -25.49
CA GLY A 30 -3.28 5.39 -24.28
C GLY A 30 -4.62 5.38 -23.52
N THR A 31 -5.71 5.03 -24.20
CA THR A 31 -7.04 4.95 -23.58
C THR A 31 -7.15 3.82 -22.56
N ASP A 32 -6.34 2.79 -22.70
CA ASP A 32 -6.19 1.65 -21.79
C ASP A 32 -5.38 1.97 -20.52
N HIS A 33 -4.70 3.13 -20.48
CA HIS A 33 -4.03 3.66 -19.29
C HIS A 33 -4.97 4.41 -18.34
N ARG A 34 -6.25 4.44 -18.60
CA ARG A 34 -7.21 5.15 -17.77
C ARG A 34 -8.48 4.34 -17.55
N VAL A 35 -9.08 4.57 -16.41
CA VAL A 35 -10.39 4.01 -16.04
C VAL A 35 -11.39 5.16 -15.95
N LYS A 36 -12.55 4.98 -16.59
CA LYS A 36 -13.64 5.95 -16.50
C LYS A 36 -14.56 5.57 -15.34
N ILE A 37 -14.67 6.46 -14.36
CA ILE A 37 -15.63 6.35 -13.26
C ILE A 37 -16.58 7.54 -13.36
N LYS A 38 -17.85 7.27 -13.66
CA LYS A 38 -18.85 8.30 -14.05
C LYS A 38 -18.33 9.17 -15.20
N SER A 39 -18.13 10.48 -14.98
CA SER A 39 -17.57 11.39 -16.01
C SER A 39 -16.06 11.58 -15.90
N THR A 40 -15.40 11.07 -14.86
CA THR A 40 -13.99 11.28 -14.60
C THR A 40 -13.14 10.15 -15.18
N ASN A 41 -12.09 10.49 -15.95
CA ASN A 41 -11.07 9.55 -16.39
C ASN A 41 -9.90 9.60 -15.43
N ILE A 42 -9.58 8.48 -14.79
CA ILE A 42 -8.52 8.35 -13.79
C ILE A 42 -7.37 7.55 -14.40
N LEU A 43 -6.14 8.06 -14.28
CA LEU A 43 -4.93 7.41 -14.76
C LEU A 43 -4.60 6.18 -13.91
N LYS A 44 -4.05 5.17 -14.55
CA LYS A 44 -3.58 3.94 -13.90
C LYS A 44 -2.10 4.03 -13.49
N TYR A 45 -1.35 4.92 -14.11
CA TYR A 45 0.09 5.01 -13.93
C TYR A 45 0.51 6.44 -13.56
N ALA A 46 1.52 6.54 -12.68
CA ALA A 46 2.23 7.79 -12.41
C ALA A 46 3.73 7.48 -12.27
N VAL A 47 4.52 8.11 -13.13
CA VAL A 47 5.98 8.02 -13.14
C VAL A 47 6.55 9.28 -12.52
N ILE A 48 7.18 9.16 -11.35
CA ILE A 48 7.78 10.28 -10.64
C ILE A 48 9.27 10.28 -10.96
N TYR A 49 9.67 11.18 -11.86
CA TYR A 49 11.03 11.29 -12.32
C TYR A 49 11.71 12.52 -11.74
N GLY A 50 13.01 12.45 -11.52
CA GLY A 50 13.80 13.58 -11.10
C GLY A 50 15.20 13.20 -10.62
N ALA A 51 16.06 14.20 -10.45
CA ALA A 51 17.40 14.02 -9.94
C ALA A 51 17.39 13.44 -8.51
N ASN A 52 18.57 12.99 -8.06
CA ASN A 52 18.77 12.61 -6.67
C ASN A 52 18.44 13.78 -5.74
N ALA A 53 17.84 13.49 -4.59
CA ALA A 53 17.40 14.50 -3.62
C ALA A 53 16.29 15.46 -4.08
N ALA A 54 15.65 15.22 -5.25
CA ALA A 54 14.51 16.04 -5.73
C ALA A 54 13.22 15.86 -4.91
N GLY A 55 13.20 14.94 -3.94
CA GLY A 55 12.02 14.72 -3.08
C GLY A 55 11.12 13.56 -3.51
N LYS A 56 11.49 12.78 -4.54
CA LYS A 56 10.70 11.65 -5.04
C LYS A 56 10.27 10.67 -3.94
N SER A 57 11.23 10.17 -3.16
CA SER A 57 10.98 9.26 -2.03
C SER A 57 10.16 9.89 -0.92
N ASN A 58 10.13 11.24 -0.82
CA ASN A 58 9.30 11.92 0.17
C ASN A 58 7.80 11.79 -0.13
N LEU A 59 7.42 11.66 -1.40
CA LEU A 59 6.03 11.35 -1.77
C LEU A 59 5.67 9.90 -1.40
N ILE A 60 6.58 8.96 -1.57
CA ILE A 60 6.38 7.56 -1.12
C ILE A 60 6.25 7.51 0.39
N ASP A 61 7.07 8.30 1.10
CA ASP A 61 7.01 8.42 2.56
C ASP A 61 5.70 9.03 3.06
N PHE A 62 5.03 9.88 2.26
CA PHE A 62 3.68 10.34 2.58
C PHE A 62 2.69 9.17 2.67
N PHE A 63 2.67 8.26 1.69
CA PHE A 63 1.77 7.10 1.74
C PHE A 63 2.09 6.18 2.92
N TRP A 64 3.37 5.98 3.20
CA TRP A 64 3.79 5.21 4.37
C TRP A 64 3.35 5.88 5.68
N PHE A 65 3.53 7.19 5.78
CA PHE A 65 3.13 7.98 6.95
C PHE A 65 1.61 7.93 7.17
N LEU A 66 0.83 8.14 6.11
CA LEU A 66 -0.63 8.05 6.15
C LEU A 66 -1.07 6.68 6.68
N LYS A 67 -0.56 5.61 6.08
CA LYS A 67 -0.92 4.24 6.46
C LYS A 67 -0.49 3.89 7.88
N SER A 68 0.70 4.31 8.29
CA SER A 68 1.20 4.08 9.65
C SER A 68 0.38 4.83 10.70
N THR A 69 0.01 6.08 10.43
CA THR A 69 -0.82 6.89 11.32
C THR A 69 -2.25 6.35 11.43
N LEU A 70 -2.82 5.85 10.32
CA LEU A 70 -4.12 5.18 10.33
C LEU A 70 -4.13 3.90 11.15
N ASN A 71 -3.03 3.15 11.16
CA ASN A 71 -2.98 1.89 11.90
C ASN A 71 -2.78 2.06 13.40
N ASP A 72 -2.16 3.16 13.83
CA ASP A 72 -1.90 3.41 15.25
C ASP A 72 -1.87 4.91 15.57
N THR A 73 -0.69 5.47 15.79
CA THR A 73 -0.43 6.90 16.08
C THR A 73 0.61 7.44 15.11
N ILE A 74 0.83 8.76 15.11
CA ILE A 74 1.93 9.33 14.33
C ILE A 74 3.25 8.64 14.72
N PRO A 75 3.96 8.03 13.77
CA PRO A 75 5.20 7.32 14.06
C PRO A 75 6.27 8.22 14.69
N MET A 76 7.03 7.69 15.65
CA MET A 76 8.08 8.45 16.35
C MET A 76 9.12 9.03 15.36
N VAL A 77 9.46 8.31 14.30
CA VAL A 77 10.38 8.78 13.26
C VAL A 77 9.86 10.03 12.55
N ALA A 78 8.54 10.19 12.44
CA ALA A 78 7.92 11.31 11.75
C ALA A 78 7.94 12.63 12.54
N THR A 79 8.34 12.63 13.80
CA THR A 79 8.45 13.88 14.61
C THR A 79 9.42 14.91 14.00
N LYS A 80 10.33 14.48 13.15
CA LYS A 80 11.32 15.32 12.44
C LYS A 80 11.01 15.50 10.96
N TRP A 81 9.82 15.11 10.48
CA TRP A 81 9.46 15.11 9.06
C TRP A 81 8.73 16.38 8.59
N PHE A 82 8.53 17.38 9.48
CA PHE A 82 8.12 18.71 9.03
C PHE A 82 9.17 19.28 8.04
N CYS A 83 8.75 20.17 7.15
CA CYS A 83 9.66 20.78 6.17
C CYS A 83 10.66 21.71 6.88
N LYS A 84 11.95 21.43 6.71
CA LYS A 84 13.05 22.17 7.38
C LYS A 84 13.52 23.42 6.62
N CYS A 85 12.77 23.85 5.60
CA CYS A 85 13.15 25.01 4.78
C CYS A 85 12.99 26.34 5.51
N LYS A 86 12.14 26.41 6.57
CA LYS A 86 11.88 27.59 7.38
C LYS A 86 11.84 27.18 8.85
N GLU A 87 12.37 28.04 9.72
CA GLU A 87 12.44 27.77 11.16
C GLU A 87 11.06 27.58 11.80
N GLU A 88 10.08 28.40 11.39
CA GLU A 88 8.73 28.35 11.89
C GLU A 88 7.96 27.06 11.57
N ASN A 89 8.39 26.29 10.56
CA ASN A 89 7.67 25.09 10.11
C ASN A 89 7.56 24.00 11.16
N ILE A 90 8.46 23.97 12.15
CA ILE A 90 8.38 23.03 13.27
C ILE A 90 7.11 23.22 14.10
N ASN A 91 6.60 24.46 14.15
CA ASN A 91 5.41 24.85 14.92
C ASN A 91 4.16 25.03 14.04
N LYS A 92 4.27 24.74 12.75
CA LYS A 92 3.13 24.78 11.82
C LYS A 92 2.56 23.39 11.62
N ASN A 93 1.25 23.33 11.41
CA ASN A 93 0.60 22.09 11.02
C ASN A 93 1.17 21.58 9.68
N SER A 94 1.42 20.29 9.62
CA SER A 94 1.57 19.57 8.36
C SER A 94 0.20 19.12 7.90
N SER A 95 -0.12 19.28 6.62
CA SER A 95 -1.43 18.95 6.06
C SER A 95 -1.31 17.80 5.06
N PHE A 96 -2.27 16.89 5.12
CA PHE A 96 -2.32 15.68 4.32
C PHE A 96 -3.74 15.44 3.84
N GLU A 97 -3.93 15.33 2.53
CA GLU A 97 -5.21 14.94 1.93
C GLU A 97 -5.02 13.90 0.84
N ILE A 98 -5.90 12.93 0.79
CA ILE A 98 -6.00 11.94 -0.26
C ILE A 98 -7.43 11.89 -0.80
N GLN A 99 -7.57 12.00 -2.12
CA GLN A 99 -8.84 11.84 -2.82
C GLN A 99 -8.83 10.52 -3.57
N PHE A 100 -9.91 9.77 -3.46
CA PHE A 100 -10.00 8.42 -4.02
C PHE A 100 -11.44 8.01 -4.31
N THR A 101 -11.61 6.88 -4.99
CA THR A 101 -12.93 6.28 -5.21
C THR A 101 -13.05 4.93 -4.52
N ILE A 102 -14.25 4.64 -4.01
CA ILE A 102 -14.68 3.30 -3.61
C ILE A 102 -15.96 3.01 -4.42
N GLY A 103 -15.89 2.03 -5.32
CA GLY A 103 -16.95 1.83 -6.31
C GLY A 103 -17.10 3.08 -7.19
N ASP A 104 -18.30 3.67 -7.19
CA ASP A 104 -18.64 4.88 -7.95
C ASP A 104 -18.70 6.15 -7.08
N LYS A 105 -18.37 6.07 -5.80
CA LYS A 105 -18.33 7.20 -4.89
C LYS A 105 -16.92 7.79 -4.82
N PHE A 106 -16.86 9.10 -4.71
CA PHE A 106 -15.62 9.87 -4.61
C PHE A 106 -15.49 10.40 -3.20
N TYR A 107 -14.30 10.26 -2.61
CA TYR A 107 -14.02 10.69 -1.25
C TYR A 107 -12.79 11.59 -1.20
N ALA A 108 -12.79 12.54 -0.25
CA ALA A 108 -11.61 13.27 0.19
C ALA A 108 -11.44 13.03 1.70
N TYR A 109 -10.34 12.40 2.08
CA TYR A 109 -9.96 12.19 3.47
C TYR A 109 -8.68 12.94 3.76
N GLY A 110 -8.63 13.66 4.87
CA GLY A 110 -7.44 14.38 5.26
C GLY A 110 -7.36 14.67 6.74
N PHE A 111 -6.18 15.12 7.15
CA PHE A 111 -5.91 15.58 8.51
C PHE A 111 -4.76 16.55 8.54
N THR A 112 -4.68 17.35 9.61
CA THR A 112 -3.53 18.17 9.93
C THR A 112 -2.90 17.73 11.24
N ALA A 113 -1.58 17.92 11.36
CA ALA A 113 -0.87 17.52 12.57
C ALA A 113 0.35 18.39 12.86
N LEU A 114 0.64 18.62 14.13
CA LEU A 114 1.93 19.09 14.63
C LEU A 114 2.84 17.89 14.82
N LEU A 115 3.68 17.62 13.82
CA LEU A 115 4.48 16.39 13.76
C LEU A 115 5.45 16.24 14.93
N ASN A 116 6.12 17.33 15.33
CA ASN A 116 7.06 17.34 16.44
C ASN A 116 6.43 16.98 17.79
N GLN A 117 5.12 17.20 17.94
CA GLN A 117 4.34 16.88 19.13
C GLN A 117 3.54 15.57 18.99
N ARG A 118 3.52 14.97 17.80
CA ARG A 118 2.67 13.82 17.44
C ARG A 118 1.19 14.09 17.71
N ARG A 119 0.76 15.32 17.46
CA ARG A 119 -0.58 15.81 17.78
C ARG A 119 -1.36 16.05 16.48
N ILE A 120 -2.49 15.40 16.35
CA ILE A 120 -3.45 15.60 15.24
C ILE A 120 -4.34 16.77 15.63
N THR A 121 -4.39 17.79 14.77
CA THR A 121 -5.07 19.07 15.06
C THR A 121 -6.42 19.16 14.37
N SER A 122 -6.56 18.56 13.19
CA SER A 122 -7.86 18.44 12.52
C SER A 122 -7.94 17.15 11.72
N GLU A 123 -9.16 16.74 11.38
CA GLU A 123 -9.42 15.55 10.55
C GLU A 123 -10.76 15.71 9.86
N TRP A 124 -10.86 15.28 8.60
CA TRP A 124 -12.08 15.40 7.81
C TRP A 124 -12.27 14.26 6.82
N LEU A 125 -13.53 13.96 6.50
CA LEU A 125 -13.94 13.09 5.42
C LEU A 125 -15.13 13.69 4.68
N TYR A 126 -14.98 13.84 3.38
CA TYR A 126 -16.03 14.33 2.48
C TYR A 126 -16.34 13.32 1.40
N GLU A 127 -17.61 13.21 1.03
CA GLU A 127 -18.05 12.60 -0.22
C GLU A 127 -18.14 13.70 -1.28
N LEU A 128 -17.41 13.52 -2.39
CA LEU A 128 -17.31 14.51 -3.47
C LEU A 128 -18.30 14.18 -4.59
N TYR A 129 -18.92 15.21 -5.14
CA TYR A 129 -19.85 15.08 -6.26
C TYR A 129 -19.28 15.71 -7.53
N GLN A 130 -19.70 15.21 -8.68
CA GLN A 130 -19.22 15.67 -9.99
C GLN A 130 -19.61 17.12 -10.34
N ASN A 131 -20.63 17.67 -9.68
CA ASN A 131 -21.03 19.06 -9.82
C ASN A 131 -20.16 20.07 -9.04
N GLY A 132 -19.09 19.57 -8.41
CA GLY A 132 -18.17 20.38 -7.58
C GLY A 132 -18.62 20.54 -6.13
N ASN A 133 -19.78 20.03 -5.74
CA ASN A 133 -20.22 20.02 -4.35
C ASN A 133 -19.52 18.91 -3.56
N ALA A 134 -19.43 19.08 -2.25
CA ALA A 134 -18.95 18.08 -1.31
C ALA A 134 -19.94 17.94 -0.15
N LYS A 135 -20.12 16.71 0.31
CA LYS A 135 -20.90 16.41 1.51
C LYS A 135 -19.92 16.05 2.63
N CYS A 136 -19.93 16.84 3.70
CA CYS A 136 -19.21 16.46 4.90
C CYS A 136 -19.80 15.17 5.48
N LEU A 137 -18.97 14.16 5.70
CA LEU A 137 -19.37 12.94 6.40
C LEU A 137 -19.00 13.05 7.88
N PHE A 138 -17.80 13.48 8.20
CA PHE A 138 -17.40 13.92 9.52
C PHE A 138 -16.24 14.91 9.43
N GLU A 139 -16.11 15.73 10.48
CA GLU A 139 -14.94 16.59 10.69
C GLU A 139 -14.70 16.86 12.17
N ARG A 140 -13.47 17.19 12.52
CA ARG A 140 -13.04 17.80 13.77
C ARG A 140 -11.95 18.81 13.48
N ASN A 141 -11.89 19.86 14.26
CA ASN A 141 -10.90 20.91 14.10
C ASN A 141 -10.20 21.23 15.43
N GLU A 142 -9.26 22.17 15.42
CA GLU A 142 -8.45 22.51 16.58
C GLU A 142 -9.26 23.20 17.69
N GLU A 143 -10.33 23.91 17.32
CA GLU A 143 -11.23 24.59 18.29
C GLU A 143 -12.23 23.60 18.88
N GLU A 144 -12.85 22.79 18.00
CA GLU A 144 -13.79 21.74 18.36
C GLU A 144 -13.13 20.37 18.18
N LYS A 145 -12.41 19.92 19.21
CA LYS A 145 -11.69 18.63 19.20
C LYS A 145 -12.63 17.44 19.09
N PHE A 146 -13.89 17.63 19.42
CA PHE A 146 -14.93 16.63 19.35
C PHE A 146 -15.34 16.39 17.87
N PRO A 147 -15.39 15.15 17.40
CA PRO A 147 -15.77 14.87 16.03
C PRO A 147 -17.28 15.05 15.80
N HIS A 148 -17.62 15.76 14.74
CA HIS A 148 -18.99 16.02 14.34
C HIS A 148 -19.31 15.37 12.98
N LEU A 149 -20.54 14.88 12.85
CA LEU A 149 -21.05 14.48 11.55
C LEU A 149 -21.54 15.71 10.77
N GLY A 150 -21.38 15.66 9.44
CA GLY A 150 -21.96 16.69 8.59
C GLY A 150 -23.49 16.74 8.70
N GLU A 151 -24.06 17.92 8.55
CA GLU A 151 -25.52 18.17 8.69
C GLU A 151 -26.40 17.29 7.79
N ASP A 152 -25.86 16.89 6.61
CA ASP A 152 -26.56 16.03 5.66
C ASP A 152 -26.46 14.51 5.98
N VAL A 153 -25.74 14.13 7.05
CA VAL A 153 -25.62 12.72 7.47
C VAL A 153 -26.80 12.36 8.37
N LYS A 154 -27.85 11.82 7.79
CA LYS A 154 -29.04 11.39 8.56
C LYS A 154 -28.85 9.98 9.10
N LEU A 155 -28.70 9.87 10.40
CA LEU A 155 -28.60 8.59 11.11
C LEU A 155 -29.98 8.12 11.60
N ASN A 156 -30.10 6.82 11.79
CA ASN A 156 -31.15 6.24 12.60
C ASN A 156 -30.77 6.35 14.09
N LYS A 157 -31.74 6.17 14.99
CA LYS A 157 -31.51 6.31 16.45
C LYS A 157 -30.41 5.40 17.00
N ILE A 158 -30.22 4.23 16.40
CA ILE A 158 -29.19 3.26 16.84
C ILE A 158 -27.81 3.75 16.44
N ASP A 159 -27.64 4.18 15.20
CA ASP A 159 -26.38 4.70 14.70
C ASP A 159 -26.02 6.04 15.37
N GLU A 160 -27.00 6.89 15.65
CA GLU A 160 -26.79 8.14 16.39
C GLU A 160 -26.28 7.88 17.80
N ALA A 161 -26.88 6.94 18.53
CA ALA A 161 -26.44 6.55 19.87
C ALA A 161 -25.02 5.95 19.82
N LYS A 162 -24.71 5.09 18.82
CA LYS A 162 -23.37 4.54 18.62
C LYS A 162 -22.34 5.61 18.34
N PHE A 163 -22.64 6.51 17.39
CA PHE A 163 -21.71 7.58 17.04
C PHE A 163 -21.41 8.46 18.27
N LYS A 164 -22.46 8.87 18.99
CA LYS A 164 -22.30 9.68 20.20
C LYS A 164 -21.41 8.96 21.23
N THR A 165 -21.69 7.70 21.54
CA THR A 165 -20.85 6.92 22.48
C THR A 165 -19.40 6.86 22.03
N TYR A 166 -19.13 6.60 20.76
CA TYR A 166 -17.77 6.49 20.23
C TYR A 166 -17.04 7.84 20.19
N ALA A 167 -17.77 8.92 19.93
CA ALA A 167 -17.23 10.25 19.96
C ALA A 167 -16.97 10.72 21.41
N ASP A 168 -17.85 10.38 22.37
CA ASP A 168 -17.65 10.63 23.78
C ASP A 168 -16.45 9.84 24.33
N ASP A 169 -16.28 8.57 23.97
CA ASP A 169 -15.11 7.73 24.35
C ASP A 169 -13.80 8.27 23.76
N PHE A 170 -13.87 8.88 22.59
CA PHE A 170 -12.72 9.49 21.93
C PHE A 170 -12.25 10.77 22.66
N ASP A 171 -13.17 11.54 23.19
CA ASP A 171 -12.98 12.74 24.04
C ASP A 171 -11.80 13.62 23.62
N GLY A 172 -11.80 14.07 22.38
CA GLY A 172 -10.76 14.96 21.86
C GLY A 172 -9.34 14.39 21.86
N ASN A 173 -9.19 13.07 21.77
CA ASN A 173 -7.90 12.41 21.65
C ASN A 173 -7.14 12.93 20.43
N GLU A 174 -6.04 13.64 20.65
CA GLU A 174 -5.20 14.23 19.62
C GLU A 174 -4.07 13.28 19.16
N SER A 175 -3.92 12.10 19.76
CA SER A 175 -2.83 11.17 19.43
C SER A 175 -3.16 10.18 18.30
N ILE A 176 -4.46 9.93 18.07
CA ILE A 176 -4.96 8.99 17.04
C ILE A 176 -5.98 9.68 16.13
N LEU A 177 -6.15 9.13 14.94
CA LEU A 177 -7.20 9.55 14.02
C LEU A 177 -8.57 9.02 14.46
N PHE A 178 -9.61 9.85 14.35
CA PHE A 178 -10.97 9.43 14.68
C PHE A 178 -11.44 8.29 13.73
N LEU A 179 -11.04 8.34 12.47
CA LEU A 179 -11.28 7.24 11.53
C LEU A 179 -10.72 5.91 12.06
N THR A 180 -9.54 5.92 12.70
CA THR A 180 -8.94 4.74 13.33
C THR A 180 -9.76 4.29 14.53
N GLU A 181 -10.16 5.22 15.41
CA GLU A 181 -10.99 4.90 16.57
C GLU A 181 -12.32 4.28 16.17
N MET A 182 -12.98 4.81 15.13
CA MET A 182 -14.22 4.26 14.58
C MET A 182 -14.08 2.84 14.03
N ASN A 183 -12.85 2.34 13.81
CA ASN A 183 -12.58 0.98 13.31
C ASN A 183 -11.96 0.06 14.35
N ARG A 184 -11.51 0.58 15.49
CA ARG A 184 -10.85 -0.18 16.55
C ARG A 184 -11.87 -1.01 17.33
N ASN A 185 -11.94 -2.34 17.04
CA ASN A 185 -12.87 -3.29 17.68
C ASN A 185 -14.37 -2.95 17.53
N LYS A 186 -14.75 -2.13 16.54
CA LYS A 186 -16.13 -1.74 16.33
C LYS A 186 -16.77 -2.56 15.20
N LYS A 187 -18.05 -2.89 15.36
CA LYS A 187 -18.82 -3.67 14.39
C LYS A 187 -20.00 -2.84 13.89
N TYR A 188 -20.14 -2.77 12.58
CA TYR A 188 -21.28 -2.16 11.90
C TYR A 188 -22.17 -3.24 11.30
N SER A 189 -23.49 -3.10 11.43
CA SER A 189 -24.44 -3.91 10.65
C SER A 189 -24.44 -3.43 9.20
N GLU A 190 -24.85 -4.28 8.28
CA GLU A 190 -24.93 -3.94 6.85
C GLU A 190 -25.83 -2.73 6.56
N ASP A 191 -26.89 -2.54 7.37
CA ASP A 191 -27.82 -1.42 7.27
C ASP A 191 -27.34 -0.14 7.97
N SER A 192 -26.17 -0.17 8.65
CA SER A 192 -25.67 0.98 9.39
C SER A 192 -25.26 2.11 8.44
N LYS A 193 -25.71 3.32 8.74
CA LYS A 193 -25.30 4.53 8.01
C LYS A 193 -23.88 4.97 8.33
N LEU A 194 -23.24 4.35 9.34
CA LEU A 194 -21.82 4.58 9.72
C LEU A 194 -20.84 3.64 9.01
N VAL A 195 -21.34 2.77 8.12
CA VAL A 195 -20.50 1.77 7.40
C VAL A 195 -19.39 2.42 6.57
N PHE A 196 -19.57 3.68 6.14
CA PHE A 196 -18.57 4.43 5.40
C PHE A 196 -17.23 4.57 6.17
N PHE A 197 -17.26 4.62 7.50
CA PHE A 197 -16.02 4.61 8.31
C PHE A 197 -15.22 3.35 8.06
N LYS A 198 -15.87 2.19 8.00
CA LYS A 198 -15.22 0.91 7.71
C LYS A 198 -14.74 0.83 6.27
N GLU A 199 -15.57 1.25 5.31
CA GLU A 199 -15.23 1.21 3.88
C GLU A 199 -13.99 2.07 3.60
N VAL A 200 -13.97 3.31 4.09
CA VAL A 200 -12.86 4.25 3.90
C VAL A 200 -11.59 3.76 4.60
N TYR A 201 -11.69 3.35 5.86
CA TYR A 201 -10.54 2.81 6.60
C TYR A 201 -9.95 1.57 5.92
N SER A 202 -10.80 0.63 5.51
CA SER A 202 -10.37 -0.60 4.83
C SER A 202 -9.68 -0.27 3.51
N TRP A 203 -10.22 0.65 2.73
CA TRP A 203 -9.62 1.06 1.48
C TRP A 203 -8.24 1.69 1.69
N LEU A 204 -8.12 2.65 2.61
CA LEU A 204 -6.85 3.33 2.91
C LEU A 204 -5.79 2.38 3.49
N SER A 205 -6.19 1.42 4.32
CA SER A 205 -5.28 0.50 5.00
C SER A 205 -4.87 -0.71 4.14
N GLN A 206 -5.74 -1.20 3.25
CA GLN A 206 -5.55 -2.45 2.53
C GLN A 206 -5.23 -2.29 1.04
N ASN A 207 -5.79 -1.28 0.37
CA ASN A 207 -5.64 -1.13 -1.08
C ASN A 207 -4.36 -0.39 -1.49
N ILE A 208 -3.66 0.27 -0.57
CA ILE A 208 -2.39 0.94 -0.83
C ILE A 208 -1.24 0.01 -0.41
N ILE A 209 -0.47 -0.48 -1.37
CA ILE A 209 0.70 -1.33 -1.15
C ILE A 209 1.96 -0.51 -1.42
N ILE A 210 2.78 -0.34 -0.39
CA ILE A 210 3.99 0.49 -0.47
C ILE A 210 5.21 -0.42 -0.53
N VAL A 211 6.03 -0.21 -1.56
CA VAL A 211 7.25 -0.98 -1.80
C VAL A 211 8.42 -0.03 -1.76
N LYS A 212 9.20 -0.11 -0.68
CA LYS A 212 10.45 0.63 -0.55
C LYS A 212 11.64 -0.24 -0.97
N PRO A 213 12.79 0.37 -1.30
CA PRO A 213 13.96 -0.38 -1.75
C PRO A 213 14.43 -1.50 -0.80
N ASN A 214 14.21 -1.33 0.51
CA ASN A 214 14.64 -2.28 1.55
C ASN A 214 13.46 -3.05 2.19
N THR A 215 12.28 -3.01 1.60
CA THR A 215 11.12 -3.77 2.09
C THR A 215 10.78 -4.87 1.10
N SER A 216 10.61 -6.08 1.60
CA SER A 216 10.03 -7.19 0.83
C SER A 216 8.51 -7.13 0.87
N PHE A 217 7.86 -7.70 -0.12
CA PHE A 217 6.41 -7.91 -0.10
C PHE A 217 6.02 -8.92 0.99
N ASP A 218 4.89 -8.68 1.66
CA ASP A 218 4.39 -9.58 2.70
C ASP A 218 3.40 -10.63 2.17
N ASN A 219 3.07 -10.60 0.88
CA ASN A 219 1.96 -11.39 0.35
C ASN A 219 2.40 -12.39 -0.73
N PHE A 220 3.16 -13.40 -0.32
CA PHE A 220 3.65 -14.49 -1.19
C PHE A 220 2.68 -15.68 -1.30
N GLN A 221 1.37 -15.44 -1.32
CA GLN A 221 0.36 -16.51 -1.40
C GLN A 221 0.47 -17.32 -2.70
N TYR A 222 0.97 -16.71 -3.78
CA TYR A 222 1.07 -17.31 -5.11
C TYR A 222 2.03 -18.48 -5.22
N TYR A 223 3.02 -18.57 -4.35
CA TYR A 223 3.97 -19.69 -4.32
C TYR A 223 3.38 -20.97 -3.71
N ASN A 224 2.19 -20.90 -3.18
CA ASN A 224 1.51 -21.99 -2.47
C ASN A 224 0.45 -22.69 -3.33
N ASP A 225 0.18 -22.19 -4.52
CA ASP A 225 -0.79 -22.69 -5.48
C ASP A 225 -0.08 -23.16 -6.73
N GLU A 226 -0.32 -24.41 -7.16
CA GLU A 226 0.33 -25.01 -8.31
C GLU A 226 0.13 -24.18 -9.60
N THR A 227 -1.07 -23.68 -9.82
CA THR A 227 -1.39 -22.86 -11.01
C THR A 227 -0.60 -21.57 -11.03
N SER A 228 -0.50 -20.90 -9.87
CA SER A 228 0.29 -19.68 -9.73
C SER A 228 1.79 -19.99 -9.87
N LEU A 229 2.28 -21.10 -9.31
CA LEU A 229 3.67 -21.51 -9.44
C LEU A 229 4.05 -21.83 -10.88
N GLU A 230 3.15 -22.47 -11.65
CA GLU A 230 3.35 -22.66 -13.10
C GLU A 230 3.44 -21.34 -13.85
N LEU A 231 2.62 -20.36 -13.49
CA LEU A 231 2.67 -19.02 -14.10
C LEU A 231 3.97 -18.29 -13.72
N ILE A 232 4.40 -18.37 -12.46
CA ILE A 232 5.71 -17.87 -12.00
C ILE A 232 6.83 -18.49 -12.83
N ASN A 233 6.80 -19.81 -13.02
CA ASN A 233 7.80 -20.53 -13.82
C ASN A 233 7.82 -20.12 -15.31
N LYS A 234 6.69 -19.70 -15.86
CA LYS A 234 6.62 -19.14 -17.21
C LYS A 234 7.18 -17.71 -17.25
N LEU A 235 6.80 -16.89 -16.27
CA LEU A 235 7.19 -15.47 -16.21
C LEU A 235 8.68 -15.30 -15.92
N ILE A 236 9.26 -16.04 -14.97
CA ILE A 236 10.67 -15.88 -14.57
C ILE A 236 11.63 -16.11 -15.75
N LYS A 237 11.28 -17.00 -16.66
CA LYS A 237 12.05 -17.26 -17.89
C LYS A 237 12.10 -16.06 -18.83
N THR A 238 11.09 -15.20 -18.81
CA THR A 238 11.04 -14.01 -19.67
C THR A 238 11.97 -12.90 -19.21
N PHE A 239 12.49 -12.99 -17.97
CA PHE A 239 13.42 -12.01 -17.39
C PHE A 239 14.90 -12.35 -17.60
N ASP A 240 15.20 -13.40 -18.34
CA ASP A 240 16.59 -13.82 -18.65
C ASP A 240 17.49 -13.96 -17.40
N THR A 241 16.92 -14.47 -16.33
CA THR A 241 17.62 -14.70 -15.04
C THR A 241 18.48 -15.96 -15.04
N GLY A 242 18.34 -16.80 -16.06
CA GLY A 242 18.91 -18.14 -16.09
C GLY A 242 18.13 -19.18 -15.27
N ILE A 243 17.09 -18.77 -14.54
CA ILE A 243 16.24 -19.69 -13.78
C ILE A 243 15.28 -20.41 -14.71
N ASP A 244 15.38 -21.72 -14.77
CA ASP A 244 14.48 -22.57 -15.54
C ASP A 244 13.26 -23.01 -14.74
N LYS A 245 13.41 -23.18 -13.44
CA LYS A 245 12.34 -23.67 -12.59
C LYS A 245 12.47 -23.20 -11.15
N VAL A 246 11.34 -22.82 -10.59
CA VAL A 246 11.15 -22.53 -9.17
C VAL A 246 10.29 -23.64 -8.55
N ARG A 247 10.68 -24.15 -7.41
CA ARG A 247 9.92 -25.12 -6.62
C ARG A 247 9.80 -24.67 -5.17
N VAL A 248 8.75 -25.09 -4.51
CA VAL A 248 8.57 -24.98 -3.07
C VAL A 248 8.87 -26.35 -2.46
N GLU A 249 9.92 -26.43 -1.66
CA GLU A 249 10.37 -27.69 -1.07
C GLU A 249 10.42 -27.58 0.45
N LYS A 250 10.16 -28.71 1.12
CA LYS A 250 10.26 -28.77 2.58
C LYS A 250 11.71 -28.55 3.00
N THR A 251 11.89 -27.78 4.05
CA THR A 251 13.21 -27.52 4.66
C THR A 251 13.19 -27.84 6.15
N ASP A 252 14.38 -27.90 6.76
CA ASP A 252 14.51 -28.18 8.18
C ASP A 252 14.01 -26.97 9.00
N PHE A 253 13.30 -27.26 10.07
CA PHE A 253 12.86 -26.25 11.03
C PHE A 253 14.02 -25.49 11.67
N GLU A 254 15.19 -26.11 11.85
CA GLU A 254 16.38 -25.47 12.37
C GLU A 254 16.98 -24.46 11.36
N GLU A 255 16.86 -24.68 10.04
CA GLU A 255 17.24 -23.69 9.03
C GLU A 255 16.35 -22.43 9.14
N PHE A 256 15.05 -22.61 9.28
CA PHE A 256 14.11 -21.52 9.51
C PHE A 256 14.43 -20.73 10.77
N ARG A 257 14.73 -21.44 11.89
CA ARG A 257 15.10 -20.82 13.15
C ARG A 257 16.38 -19.97 13.04
N LYS A 258 17.40 -20.48 12.34
CA LYS A 258 18.69 -19.79 12.14
C LYS A 258 18.59 -18.59 11.20
N ALA A 259 17.65 -18.61 10.25
CA ALA A 259 17.46 -17.53 9.28
C ALA A 259 16.81 -16.28 9.88
N LEU A 260 16.21 -16.36 11.07
CA LEU A 260 15.50 -15.27 11.72
C LEU A 260 16.19 -14.82 13.01
N PRO A 261 16.21 -13.50 13.31
CA PRO A 261 16.56 -13.03 14.64
C PRO A 261 15.64 -13.65 15.70
N ALA A 262 16.18 -14.05 16.84
CA ALA A 262 15.42 -14.81 17.88
C ALA A 262 14.08 -14.14 18.26
N LYS A 263 14.06 -12.81 18.44
CA LYS A 263 12.82 -12.08 18.75
C LYS A 263 11.77 -12.16 17.64
N VAL A 264 12.20 -12.12 16.37
CA VAL A 264 11.30 -12.24 15.22
C VAL A 264 10.76 -13.66 15.15
N PHE A 265 11.61 -14.65 15.31
CA PHE A 265 11.20 -16.07 15.37
C PHE A 265 10.13 -16.31 16.45
N ASP A 266 10.35 -15.79 17.68
CA ASP A 266 9.40 -15.93 18.79
C ASP A 266 8.04 -15.29 18.48
N LEU A 267 8.03 -14.10 17.85
CA LEU A 267 6.80 -13.42 17.43
C LEU A 267 6.04 -14.23 16.37
N VAL A 268 6.76 -14.75 15.38
CA VAL A 268 6.21 -15.58 14.31
C VAL A 268 5.60 -16.85 14.87
N MET A 269 6.33 -17.55 15.74
CA MET A 269 5.84 -18.78 16.38
C MET A 269 4.62 -18.51 17.28
N LYS A 270 4.58 -17.35 17.94
CA LYS A 270 3.42 -16.93 18.73
C LYS A 270 2.20 -16.68 17.84
N ASP A 271 2.38 -15.98 16.69
CA ASP A 271 1.29 -15.70 15.75
C ASP A 271 0.76 -16.98 15.09
N ILE A 272 1.65 -17.89 14.69
CA ILE A 272 1.28 -19.22 14.19
C ILE A 272 0.45 -19.98 15.25
N ARG A 273 0.90 -20.05 16.49
CA ARG A 273 0.17 -20.73 17.58
C ARG A 273 -1.20 -20.08 17.86
N ASN A 274 -1.28 -18.75 17.82
CA ASN A 274 -2.54 -18.03 17.98
C ASN A 274 -3.53 -18.36 16.86
N LYS A 275 -3.07 -18.42 15.61
CA LYS A 275 -3.89 -18.86 14.47
C LYS A 275 -4.33 -20.31 14.60
N MET A 276 -3.50 -21.18 15.19
CA MET A 276 -3.85 -22.57 15.52
C MET A 276 -4.98 -22.65 16.57
N ALA A 277 -4.89 -21.86 17.63
CA ALA A 277 -5.89 -21.86 18.70
C ALA A 277 -7.30 -21.47 18.19
N HIS A 278 -7.39 -20.77 17.04
CA HIS A 278 -8.63 -20.38 16.39
C HIS A 278 -8.99 -21.25 15.17
N LYS A 279 -8.59 -22.52 15.17
CA LYS A 279 -8.77 -23.50 14.07
C LYS A 279 -10.20 -23.63 13.51
N SER A 280 -11.23 -23.23 14.25
CA SER A 280 -12.64 -23.25 13.78
C SER A 280 -12.95 -22.23 12.68
N LEU A 281 -12.07 -21.27 12.42
CA LEU A 281 -12.24 -20.20 11.44
C LEU A 281 -11.35 -20.34 10.18
N TYR A 282 -10.32 -21.20 10.22
CA TYR A 282 -9.34 -21.34 9.12
C TYR A 282 -9.06 -22.81 8.84
N SER A 283 -9.41 -23.28 7.66
CA SER A 283 -9.19 -24.67 7.22
C SER A 283 -7.71 -25.03 6.98
N SER A 284 -6.83 -24.05 6.87
CA SER A 284 -5.36 -24.20 6.84
C SER A 284 -4.70 -22.90 7.25
N ALA A 285 -4.03 -22.89 8.41
CA ALA A 285 -3.19 -21.76 8.77
C ALA A 285 -1.86 -21.86 8.02
N ARG A 286 -1.64 -20.96 7.09
CA ARG A 286 -0.40 -20.84 6.33
C ARG A 286 0.15 -19.44 6.52
N MET A 287 1.44 -19.33 6.76
CA MET A 287 2.16 -18.07 6.88
C MET A 287 3.36 -18.08 5.96
N THR A 288 3.46 -17.09 5.08
CA THR A 288 4.63 -16.90 4.23
C THR A 288 5.42 -15.71 4.73
N MET A 289 6.72 -15.87 4.78
CA MET A 289 7.66 -14.85 5.26
C MET A 289 8.81 -14.71 4.28
N ARG A 290 9.22 -13.48 4.07
CA ARG A 290 10.41 -13.16 3.32
C ARG A 290 11.30 -12.20 4.11
N THR A 291 12.58 -12.49 4.11
CA THR A 291 13.65 -11.55 4.47
C THR A 291 14.43 -11.18 3.21
N ASP A 292 15.41 -10.28 3.30
CA ASP A 292 16.29 -9.95 2.17
C ASP A 292 16.98 -11.18 1.56
N LYS A 293 17.16 -12.23 2.36
CA LYS A 293 17.94 -13.42 2.00
C LYS A 293 17.16 -14.73 2.03
N SER A 294 15.96 -14.76 2.60
CA SER A 294 15.27 -16.02 2.85
C SER A 294 13.80 -15.93 2.54
N PHE A 295 13.26 -17.01 2.05
CA PHE A 295 11.84 -17.20 1.79
C PHE A 295 11.37 -18.45 2.50
N PHE A 296 10.39 -18.33 3.39
CA PHE A 296 9.82 -19.45 4.11
C PHE A 296 8.29 -19.40 4.05
N THR A 297 7.71 -20.57 3.85
CA THR A 297 6.28 -20.79 4.10
C THR A 297 6.15 -21.78 5.24
N VAL A 298 5.42 -21.40 6.29
CA VAL A 298 5.08 -22.28 7.40
C VAL A 298 3.62 -22.66 7.27
N THR A 299 3.37 -23.96 7.17
CA THR A 299 2.02 -24.56 7.18
C THR A 299 1.89 -25.43 8.42
N LEU A 300 0.67 -25.68 8.83
CA LEU A 300 0.38 -26.54 9.95
C LEU A 300 -0.29 -27.81 9.41
N ASP A 301 0.30 -28.95 9.75
CA ASP A 301 -0.24 -30.27 9.47
C ASP A 301 -0.30 -31.04 10.79
N ASP A 302 -1.49 -31.46 11.20
CA ASP A 302 -1.73 -32.14 12.47
C ASP A 302 -1.04 -31.54 13.72
N ASP A 303 -1.06 -30.20 13.80
CA ASP A 303 -0.45 -29.39 14.85
C ASP A 303 1.09 -29.27 14.80
N GLU A 304 1.76 -29.88 13.82
CA GLU A 304 3.18 -29.70 13.60
C GLU A 304 3.47 -28.67 12.49
N PRO A 305 4.40 -27.73 12.71
CA PRO A 305 4.77 -26.77 11.69
C PRO A 305 5.63 -27.43 10.60
N ILE A 306 5.13 -27.44 9.37
CA ILE A 306 5.91 -27.78 8.19
C ILE A 306 6.47 -26.50 7.59
N VAL A 307 7.78 -26.43 7.49
CA VAL A 307 8.47 -25.31 6.85
C VAL A 307 8.88 -25.69 5.44
N SER A 308 8.65 -24.77 4.50
CA SER A 308 9.08 -24.92 3.11
C SER A 308 9.82 -23.64 2.67
N THR A 309 10.73 -23.81 1.72
CA THR A 309 11.50 -22.71 1.11
C THR A 309 11.44 -22.78 -0.41
N LEU A 310 11.86 -21.69 -1.09
CA LEU A 310 12.02 -21.69 -2.54
C LEU A 310 13.37 -22.31 -2.93
N LYS A 311 13.33 -23.22 -3.89
CA LYS A 311 14.48 -23.79 -4.57
C LYS A 311 14.47 -23.39 -6.03
N LEU A 312 15.62 -22.93 -6.52
CA LEU A 312 15.79 -22.32 -7.83
C LEU A 312 16.73 -23.19 -8.67
N TYR A 313 16.30 -23.55 -9.88
CA TYR A 313 17.02 -24.43 -10.78
C TYR A 313 17.46 -23.64 -12.00
N HIS A 314 18.76 -23.62 -12.27
CA HIS A 314 19.38 -22.93 -13.39
C HIS A 314 19.82 -23.91 -14.46
N GLY A 315 19.19 -23.90 -15.62
CA GLY A 315 19.64 -24.60 -16.83
C GLY A 315 20.10 -26.04 -16.59
N LYS A 316 21.36 -26.30 -16.85
CA LYS A 316 22.00 -27.61 -16.70
C LYS A 316 22.67 -27.82 -15.32
N SER A 317 22.33 -27.00 -14.33
CA SER A 317 22.89 -27.11 -12.99
C SER A 317 22.53 -28.46 -12.35
N PHE A 318 23.49 -29.11 -11.71
CA PHE A 318 23.26 -30.36 -10.98
C PHE A 318 22.62 -30.14 -9.62
N TYR A 319 22.74 -28.92 -9.09
CA TYR A 319 22.23 -28.55 -7.77
C TYR A 319 21.23 -27.40 -7.90
N ASP A 320 20.27 -27.36 -6.98
CA ASP A 320 19.40 -26.24 -6.75
C ASP A 320 20.15 -25.11 -6.03
N PHE A 321 19.62 -23.92 -6.19
CA PHE A 321 20.09 -22.71 -5.51
C PHE A 321 19.05 -22.27 -4.48
N ASN A 322 19.53 -21.78 -3.35
CA ASN A 322 18.69 -21.10 -2.37
C ASN A 322 18.44 -19.66 -2.82
N PHE A 323 17.42 -19.06 -2.25
CA PHE A 323 17.05 -17.68 -2.57
C PHE A 323 18.15 -16.66 -2.25
N ASP A 324 18.97 -16.90 -1.23
CA ASP A 324 20.09 -16.04 -0.82
C ASP A 324 21.32 -16.16 -1.73
N GLU A 325 21.41 -17.22 -2.51
CA GLU A 325 22.48 -17.42 -3.50
C GLU A 325 22.22 -16.64 -4.80
N GLU A 326 21.00 -16.09 -4.97
CA GLU A 326 20.62 -15.30 -6.13
C GLU A 326 21.12 -13.85 -6.04
N SER A 327 21.26 -13.22 -7.20
CA SER A 327 21.60 -11.80 -7.30
C SER A 327 20.48 -10.90 -6.74
N ASP A 328 20.83 -9.68 -6.33
CA ASP A 328 19.84 -8.68 -5.90
C ASP A 328 18.79 -8.40 -6.97
N GLY A 329 19.21 -8.37 -8.25
CA GLY A 329 18.30 -8.19 -9.39
C GLY A 329 17.34 -9.36 -9.54
N THR A 330 17.82 -10.59 -9.43
CA THR A 330 16.96 -11.78 -9.46
C THR A 330 15.95 -11.76 -8.31
N ARG A 331 16.40 -11.46 -7.10
CA ARG A 331 15.50 -11.35 -5.94
C ARG A 331 14.45 -10.25 -6.12
N ARG A 332 14.84 -9.12 -6.73
CA ARG A 332 13.90 -8.02 -7.05
C ARG A 332 12.81 -8.46 -8.03
N ILE A 333 13.14 -9.29 -9.01
CA ILE A 333 12.13 -9.80 -9.94
C ILE A 333 11.05 -10.59 -9.22
N PHE A 334 11.38 -11.39 -8.20
CA PHE A 334 10.37 -12.08 -7.39
C PHE A 334 9.40 -11.12 -6.69
N ASP A 335 9.90 -9.96 -6.23
CA ASP A 335 9.01 -8.91 -5.69
C ASP A 335 8.06 -8.38 -6.77
N LEU A 336 8.57 -8.14 -7.96
CA LEU A 336 7.79 -7.62 -9.06
C LEU A 336 6.77 -8.64 -9.60
N LEU A 337 7.11 -9.94 -9.59
CA LEU A 337 6.18 -11.01 -9.98
C LEU A 337 4.93 -11.03 -9.08
N ASP A 338 5.08 -10.75 -7.79
CA ASP A 338 3.94 -10.67 -6.88
C ASP A 338 2.93 -9.58 -7.30
N MET A 339 3.43 -8.45 -7.81
CA MET A 339 2.56 -7.39 -8.35
C MET A 339 1.80 -7.82 -9.62
N LEU A 340 2.37 -8.70 -10.45
CA LEU A 340 1.71 -9.21 -11.65
C LEU A 340 0.62 -10.23 -11.32
N LEU A 341 0.82 -11.01 -10.27
CA LEU A 341 -0.04 -12.14 -9.91
C LEU A 341 -1.24 -11.74 -9.05
N ASN A 342 -1.21 -10.55 -8.45
CA ASN A 342 -2.29 -10.06 -7.60
C ASN A 342 -3.54 -9.79 -8.44
N LYS A 343 -4.59 -10.56 -8.17
CA LYS A 343 -5.88 -10.49 -8.87
C LYS A 343 -6.89 -9.53 -8.23
N ASN A 344 -6.51 -8.93 -7.09
CA ASN A 344 -7.40 -7.96 -6.45
C ASN A 344 -7.51 -6.72 -7.31
N ASP A 345 -8.74 -6.32 -7.58
CA ASP A 345 -9.01 -5.06 -8.28
C ASP A 345 -8.88 -3.87 -7.29
N ASP A 346 -8.65 -2.66 -7.82
CA ASP A 346 -8.53 -1.41 -7.04
C ASP A 346 -7.31 -1.35 -6.09
N ILE A 347 -6.23 -2.07 -6.39
CA ILE A 347 -4.95 -1.97 -5.67
C ILE A 347 -4.12 -0.81 -6.23
N ILE A 348 -3.44 -0.12 -5.33
CA ILE A 348 -2.49 0.95 -5.66
C ILE A 348 -1.11 0.52 -5.19
N TYR A 349 -0.22 0.25 -6.13
CA TYR A 349 1.19 0.02 -5.85
C TYR A 349 1.93 1.36 -5.84
N VAL A 350 2.61 1.64 -4.75
CA VAL A 350 3.44 2.84 -4.55
C VAL A 350 4.87 2.36 -4.34
N VAL A 351 5.68 2.46 -5.40
CA VAL A 351 7.00 1.81 -5.47
C VAL A 351 8.11 2.86 -5.50
N ASP A 352 9.04 2.79 -4.57
CA ASP A 352 10.23 3.63 -4.59
C ASP A 352 11.36 2.91 -5.35
N GLU A 353 12.00 3.62 -6.29
CA GLU A 353 13.08 3.11 -7.14
C GLU A 353 12.70 1.76 -7.80
N LEU A 354 11.72 1.80 -8.72
CA LEU A 354 11.22 0.58 -9.38
C LEU A 354 12.35 -0.22 -10.04
N GLU A 355 13.29 0.48 -10.68
CA GLU A 355 14.43 -0.08 -11.41
C GLU A 355 15.57 -0.59 -10.52
N ARG A 356 15.47 -0.41 -9.19
CA ARG A 356 16.58 -0.78 -8.30
C ARG A 356 17.07 -2.20 -8.52
N SER A 357 18.39 -2.34 -8.70
CA SER A 357 19.09 -3.61 -8.99
C SER A 357 18.70 -4.30 -10.29
N LEU A 358 17.91 -3.64 -11.15
CA LEU A 358 17.50 -4.18 -12.45
C LEU A 358 18.21 -3.46 -13.59
N HIS A 359 18.43 -4.21 -14.67
CA HIS A 359 18.82 -3.61 -15.94
C HIS A 359 17.61 -2.86 -16.53
N PRO A 360 17.77 -1.67 -17.17
CA PRO A 360 16.66 -0.89 -17.73
C PRO A 360 15.70 -1.69 -18.62
N LYS A 361 16.21 -2.59 -19.43
CA LYS A 361 15.38 -3.49 -20.27
C LYS A 361 14.47 -4.41 -19.47
N LEU A 362 14.92 -4.87 -18.29
CA LEU A 362 14.08 -5.71 -17.42
C LEU A 362 12.98 -4.90 -16.75
N THR A 363 13.26 -3.65 -16.41
CA THR A 363 12.26 -2.71 -15.88
C THR A 363 11.22 -2.41 -16.96
N GLU A 364 11.63 -2.12 -18.19
CA GLU A 364 10.72 -1.93 -19.34
C GLU A 364 9.84 -3.17 -19.55
N HIS A 365 10.45 -4.35 -19.61
CA HIS A 365 9.74 -5.61 -19.76
C HIS A 365 8.72 -5.87 -18.64
N PHE A 366 9.09 -5.60 -17.39
CA PHE A 366 8.16 -5.68 -16.26
C PHE A 366 6.96 -4.73 -16.43
N LEU A 367 7.21 -3.48 -16.83
CA LEU A 367 6.15 -2.49 -17.05
C LEU A 367 5.18 -2.94 -18.15
N GLU A 368 5.69 -3.47 -19.27
CA GLU A 368 4.86 -4.04 -20.32
C GLU A 368 3.99 -5.21 -19.82
N LEU A 369 4.58 -6.12 -19.05
CA LEU A 369 3.85 -7.22 -18.43
C LEU A 369 2.78 -6.68 -17.46
N PHE A 370 3.13 -5.73 -16.60
CA PHE A 370 2.20 -5.14 -15.63
C PHE A 370 0.99 -4.50 -16.35
N MET A 371 1.23 -3.72 -17.39
CA MET A 371 0.17 -3.11 -18.20
C MET A 371 -0.74 -4.16 -18.83
N ASN A 372 -0.17 -5.27 -19.33
CA ASN A 372 -0.92 -6.34 -19.96
C ASN A 372 -1.75 -7.15 -18.94
N PHE A 373 -1.16 -7.52 -17.80
CA PHE A 373 -1.83 -8.31 -16.76
C PHE A 373 -2.99 -7.54 -16.10
N HIS A 374 -2.82 -6.23 -15.93
CA HIS A 374 -3.83 -5.38 -15.32
C HIS A 374 -4.71 -4.61 -16.34
N LYS A 375 -4.68 -5.04 -17.61
CA LYS A 375 -5.57 -4.47 -18.62
C LYS A 375 -7.03 -4.72 -18.23
N GLY A 376 -7.83 -3.65 -18.17
CA GLY A 376 -9.24 -3.74 -17.73
C GLY A 376 -9.46 -3.70 -16.21
N HIS A 377 -8.41 -3.79 -15.39
CA HIS A 377 -8.47 -3.66 -13.93
C HIS A 377 -8.31 -2.20 -13.49
N LYS A 378 -8.77 -1.89 -12.27
CA LYS A 378 -8.62 -0.57 -11.64
C LYS A 378 -7.27 -0.41 -10.91
N THR A 379 -6.39 -1.39 -11.01
CA THR A 379 -5.06 -1.39 -10.40
C THR A 379 -4.25 -0.20 -10.89
N GLN A 380 -3.59 0.50 -9.96
CA GLN A 380 -2.73 1.66 -10.24
C GLN A 380 -1.29 1.37 -9.83
N LEU A 381 -0.33 1.93 -10.58
CA LEU A 381 1.10 1.87 -10.28
C LEU A 381 1.68 3.28 -10.27
N LEU A 382 2.09 3.72 -9.09
CA LEU A 382 2.85 4.93 -8.85
C LEU A 382 4.27 4.52 -8.50
N PHE A 383 5.26 5.03 -9.22
CA PHE A 383 6.63 4.67 -8.91
C PHE A 383 7.60 5.83 -9.15
N THR A 384 8.67 5.82 -8.36
CA THR A 384 9.80 6.73 -8.59
C THR A 384 10.83 6.03 -9.46
N THR A 385 11.52 6.80 -10.28
CA THR A 385 12.61 6.32 -11.13
C THR A 385 13.68 7.39 -11.34
N HIS A 386 14.91 6.94 -11.55
CA HIS A 386 16.03 7.75 -12.05
C HIS A 386 16.33 7.45 -13.53
N GLU A 387 15.70 6.46 -14.10
CA GLU A 387 15.95 5.94 -15.44
C GLU A 387 15.18 6.74 -16.48
N ALA A 388 15.89 7.58 -17.23
CA ALA A 388 15.30 8.43 -18.25
C ALA A 388 14.68 7.65 -19.42
N SER A 389 15.22 6.48 -19.73
CA SER A 389 14.75 5.66 -20.84
C SER A 389 13.31 5.14 -20.63
N ILE A 390 12.89 4.96 -19.38
CA ILE A 390 11.53 4.53 -19.04
C ILE A 390 10.48 5.58 -19.40
N MET A 391 10.86 6.89 -19.46
CA MET A 391 9.93 7.97 -19.77
C MET A 391 9.62 8.12 -21.28
N GLU A 392 10.11 7.23 -22.12
CA GLU A 392 9.75 7.26 -23.53
C GLU A 392 8.23 7.19 -23.71
N GLN A 393 7.69 8.09 -24.57
CA GLN A 393 6.23 8.18 -24.84
C GLN A 393 5.62 6.89 -25.45
N LYS A 394 6.44 5.89 -25.64
CA LYS A 394 6.07 4.55 -26.06
C LYS A 394 5.36 3.78 -24.96
N LEU A 395 5.82 3.95 -23.70
CA LEU A 395 5.24 3.28 -22.53
C LEU A 395 4.20 4.15 -21.82
N PHE A 396 4.48 5.43 -21.65
CA PHE A 396 3.65 6.31 -20.83
C PHE A 396 3.06 7.48 -21.60
N ARG A 397 1.93 7.97 -21.10
CA ARG A 397 1.30 9.21 -21.53
C ARG A 397 2.05 10.39 -20.89
N ARG A 398 1.97 11.57 -21.50
CA ARG A 398 2.61 12.80 -20.93
C ARG A 398 2.02 13.20 -19.58
N ASP A 399 0.72 12.95 -19.37
CA ASP A 399 0.02 13.27 -18.12
C ASP A 399 0.24 12.21 -17.02
N GLU A 400 1.02 11.17 -17.29
CA GLU A 400 1.48 10.18 -16.32
C GLU A 400 2.88 10.48 -15.77
N ILE A 401 3.60 11.47 -16.33
CA ILE A 401 4.99 11.78 -15.97
C ILE A 401 5.01 13.05 -15.11
N TRP A 402 5.61 12.94 -13.93
CA TRP A 402 5.70 13.97 -12.89
C TRP A 402 7.14 14.35 -12.56
#